data_6b2f6e79db4d655aa56b3628211bbb47
#
_entry.id   6b2f6e79db4d655aa56b3628211bbb47
#
_cell.length_a   1.000
_cell.length_b   1.000
_cell.length_c   1.000
_cell.angle_alpha   90.00
_cell.angle_beta   90.00
_cell.angle_gamma   90.00
#
_symmetry.space_group_name_H-M   'P 1'
#
loop_
_entity.id
_entity.type
_entity.pdbx_description
1 polymer ?
#
loop_
_entity_poly.entity_id
_entity_poly.type
_entity_poly.pdbx_seq_one_letter_code
_entity_poly.pdbx_strand_id
1 'polypeptide(L)'
;MFYIYSKEKKSKLAFTVNLTADEVMQFMDGNLFLDYPELIPSEHVAIERNEPFKYPTYDEVINTIREMTREELIKEDIEVQLAPGEYVEDKKLKSIPQPSSYHTWNTVTHTWDIDMEDVKRTFRHKFREILLDKMFGSYEHNGKVFQMQEYDEINFIRVKMALDIAGEIEDYDEIKQALDDLGIPVDAELEGKIKMAMKTGKLKQLLKSLPTQWRLKDNSIASISLGELIQIYFSWIRRVMSAQKKYTAITKKIREVSTVEELEAIKWD
;
A
#
# COMPACT_ATOMS: atom_id res chain seq x y z
N MET A 1 -16.80 40.36 16.98
CA MET A 1 -17.96 41.02 16.39
C MET A 1 -19.21 40.30 16.87
N PHE A 2 -20.25 41.04 17.23
CA PHE A 2 -21.53 40.44 17.63
C PHE A 2 -22.51 40.43 16.48
N TYR A 3 -23.18 39.29 16.35
CA TYR A 3 -24.27 39.08 15.41
C TYR A 3 -25.56 38.88 16.17
N ILE A 4 -26.58 39.62 15.85
CA ILE A 4 -27.87 39.59 16.51
C ILE A 4 -28.86 38.87 15.62
N TYR A 5 -29.45 37.82 16.16
CA TYR A 5 -30.37 36.92 15.45
C TYR A 5 -31.75 36.95 16.08
N SER A 6 -32.80 36.77 15.28
CA SER A 6 -34.17 36.57 15.80
C SER A 6 -34.30 35.18 16.47
N LYS A 7 -35.13 35.09 17.53
CA LYS A 7 -35.48 33.83 18.20
C LYS A 7 -36.60 33.10 17.43
N GLU A 8 -36.35 32.82 16.18
CA GLU A 8 -37.26 32.05 15.32
C GLU A 8 -36.62 30.70 14.93
N LYS A 9 -37.44 29.70 14.60
CA LYS A 9 -36.96 28.41 14.13
C LYS A 9 -36.11 28.50 12.86
N LYS A 10 -36.37 29.45 11.99
CA LYS A 10 -35.53 29.85 10.88
C LYS A 10 -35.00 31.24 11.20
N SER A 11 -34.04 31.26 12.09
CA SER A 11 -33.49 32.51 12.58
C SER A 11 -32.93 33.33 11.44
N LYS A 12 -33.14 34.63 11.51
CA LYS A 12 -32.56 35.59 10.58
C LYS A 12 -31.55 36.44 11.30
N LEU A 13 -30.44 36.73 10.62
CA LEU A 13 -29.53 37.76 11.07
C LEU A 13 -30.24 39.09 10.97
N ALA A 14 -30.60 39.68 12.13
CA ALA A 14 -31.30 40.94 12.22
C ALA A 14 -30.31 42.11 12.09
N PHE A 15 -29.15 42.00 12.76
CA PHE A 15 -28.17 43.07 12.84
C PHE A 15 -26.74 42.55 13.05
N THR A 16 -25.77 43.29 12.51
CA THR A 16 -24.35 43.02 12.82
C THR A 16 -23.79 44.30 13.43
N VAL A 17 -23.26 44.21 14.64
CA VAL A 17 -22.71 45.36 15.36
C VAL A 17 -21.32 45.05 15.92
N ASN A 18 -20.47 46.04 15.92
CA ASN A 18 -19.18 45.99 16.59
C ASN A 18 -19.31 46.54 18.01
N LEU A 19 -20.03 45.80 18.86
CA LEU A 19 -20.23 46.12 20.26
C LEU A 19 -19.12 45.56 21.14
N THR A 20 -18.82 46.22 22.24
CA THR A 20 -18.04 45.68 23.35
C THR A 20 -18.87 44.70 24.16
N ALA A 21 -18.21 43.84 25.01
CA ALA A 21 -18.92 42.93 25.86
C ALA A 21 -19.86 43.63 26.85
N ASP A 22 -19.47 44.80 27.37
CA ASP A 22 -20.31 45.61 28.29
C ASP A 22 -21.54 46.17 27.59
N GLU A 23 -21.43 46.64 26.35
CA GLU A 23 -22.57 47.10 25.54
C GLU A 23 -23.53 45.95 25.20
N VAL A 24 -23.03 44.76 24.96
CA VAL A 24 -23.86 43.56 24.76
C VAL A 24 -24.59 43.17 26.03
N MET A 25 -23.94 43.24 27.20
CA MET A 25 -24.62 43.03 28.47
C MET A 25 -25.73 44.08 28.72
N GLN A 26 -25.48 45.32 28.45
CA GLN A 26 -26.50 46.37 28.50
C GLN A 26 -27.66 46.11 27.52
N PHE A 27 -27.36 45.59 26.34
CA PHE A 27 -28.37 45.14 25.39
C PHE A 27 -29.25 44.02 25.99
N MET A 28 -28.62 42.99 26.58
CA MET A 28 -29.35 41.89 27.21
C MET A 28 -30.23 42.34 28.39
N ASP A 29 -29.80 43.38 29.10
CA ASP A 29 -30.58 44.00 30.20
C ASP A 29 -31.66 45.01 29.74
N GLY A 30 -31.80 45.23 28.45
CA GLY A 30 -32.81 46.12 27.88
C GLY A 30 -32.42 47.59 27.75
N ASN A 31 -31.17 47.95 28.05
CA ASN A 31 -30.72 49.35 28.04
C ASN A 31 -30.23 49.87 26.67
N LEU A 32 -29.98 48.98 25.71
CA LEU A 32 -29.49 49.35 24.37
C LEU A 32 -30.58 49.76 23.37
N PHE A 33 -31.85 49.73 23.81
CA PHE A 33 -32.99 50.03 22.94
C PHE A 33 -33.12 51.48 22.49
N LEU A 34 -32.44 52.39 23.16
CA LEU A 34 -32.46 53.81 22.76
C LEU A 34 -31.78 54.00 21.40
N ASP A 35 -30.78 53.17 21.11
CA ASP A 35 -30.01 53.30 19.87
C ASP A 35 -30.49 52.33 18.76
N TYR A 36 -31.16 51.22 19.15
CA TYR A 36 -31.68 50.19 18.22
C TYR A 36 -33.11 49.76 18.58
N PRO A 37 -34.12 50.60 18.36
CA PRO A 37 -35.49 50.42 18.85
C PRO A 37 -36.22 49.21 18.22
N GLU A 38 -35.72 48.69 17.11
CA GLU A 38 -36.25 47.50 16.44
C GLU A 38 -35.76 46.16 17.08
N LEU A 39 -34.77 46.21 17.97
CA LEU A 39 -34.24 45.03 18.62
C LEU A 39 -34.91 44.84 19.99
N ILE A 40 -35.60 43.70 20.13
CA ILE A 40 -36.33 43.34 21.34
C ILE A 40 -35.59 42.17 22.03
N PRO A 41 -35.07 42.29 23.28
CA PRO A 41 -34.30 41.25 23.95
C PRO A 41 -35.05 39.94 24.12
N SER A 42 -36.34 39.96 24.27
CA SER A 42 -37.16 38.76 24.31
C SER A 42 -37.20 38.00 22.98
N GLU A 43 -36.98 38.73 21.86
CA GLU A 43 -37.10 38.17 20.51
C GLU A 43 -35.77 38.04 19.77
N HIS A 44 -34.68 38.54 20.37
CA HIS A 44 -33.36 38.53 19.76
C HIS A 44 -32.29 37.95 20.69
N VAL A 45 -31.23 37.42 20.10
CA VAL A 45 -30.02 36.88 20.79
C VAL A 45 -28.79 37.48 20.13
N ALA A 46 -27.86 37.98 20.93
CA ALA A 46 -26.56 38.48 20.50
C ALA A 46 -25.50 37.38 20.70
N ILE A 47 -24.76 37.04 19.65
CA ILE A 47 -23.73 35.99 19.63
C ILE A 47 -22.41 36.60 19.17
N GLU A 48 -21.34 36.43 19.98
CA GLU A 48 -19.99 36.79 19.60
C GLU A 48 -19.37 35.70 18.71
N ARG A 49 -19.00 36.09 17.49
CA ARG A 49 -18.35 35.19 16.53
C ARG A 49 -17.43 35.97 15.59
N ASN A 50 -16.55 35.26 14.88
CA ASN A 50 -15.75 35.82 13.81
C ASN A 50 -16.54 35.98 12.52
N GLU A 51 -17.47 35.04 12.25
CA GLU A 51 -18.32 35.01 11.05
C GLU A 51 -19.76 34.68 11.44
N PRO A 52 -20.78 35.17 10.68
CA PRO A 52 -22.17 34.84 10.94
C PRO A 52 -22.44 33.31 10.70
N PHE A 53 -23.50 32.82 11.30
CA PHE A 53 -24.04 31.49 10.94
C PHE A 53 -24.55 31.55 9.49
N LYS A 54 -24.32 30.48 8.75
CA LYS A 54 -24.80 30.34 7.37
C LYS A 54 -26.30 30.01 7.34
N TYR A 55 -26.69 29.09 8.23
CA TYR A 55 -28.06 28.64 8.37
C TYR A 55 -28.44 28.65 9.86
N PRO A 56 -28.70 29.83 10.46
CA PRO A 56 -29.00 29.96 11.86
C PRO A 56 -30.37 29.37 12.21
N THR A 57 -30.47 28.75 13.36
CA THR A 57 -31.74 28.34 13.98
C THR A 57 -31.73 28.64 15.47
N TYR A 58 -32.86 29.02 16.03
CA TYR A 58 -33.01 29.18 17.48
C TYR A 58 -33.25 27.82 18.13
N ASP A 59 -32.43 27.49 19.11
CA ASP A 59 -32.57 26.29 19.93
C ASP A 59 -33.18 26.66 21.29
N GLU A 60 -34.46 26.26 21.49
CA GLU A 60 -35.23 26.59 22.70
C GLU A 60 -34.66 25.90 23.97
N VAL A 61 -33.99 24.76 23.80
CA VAL A 61 -33.46 23.98 24.94
C VAL A 61 -32.25 24.68 25.57
N ILE A 62 -31.36 25.19 24.74
CA ILE A 62 -30.15 25.89 25.21
C ILE A 62 -30.30 27.40 25.16
N ASN A 63 -31.47 27.91 24.75
CA ASN A 63 -31.85 29.30 24.66
C ASN A 63 -30.80 30.14 23.87
N THR A 64 -30.35 29.63 22.73
CA THR A 64 -29.36 30.34 21.89
C THR A 64 -29.55 30.01 20.41
N ILE A 65 -28.80 30.73 19.55
CA ILE A 65 -28.72 30.43 18.12
C ILE A 65 -27.59 29.47 17.86
N ARG A 66 -27.84 28.49 17.01
CA ARG A 66 -26.83 27.58 16.45
C ARG A 66 -26.98 27.42 14.94
N GLU A 67 -26.03 26.79 14.33
CA GLU A 67 -26.15 26.30 12.96
C GLU A 67 -27.18 25.18 12.87
N MET A 68 -27.99 25.15 11.83
CA MET A 68 -28.87 24.01 11.55
C MET A 68 -28.07 22.74 11.38
N THR A 69 -28.59 21.63 11.89
CA THR A 69 -28.03 20.30 11.59
C THR A 69 -28.30 19.91 10.14
N ARG A 70 -27.57 18.91 9.65
CA ARG A 70 -27.78 18.40 8.27
C ARG A 70 -29.23 17.92 8.07
N GLU A 71 -29.81 17.28 9.08
CA GLU A 71 -31.21 16.83 9.07
C GLU A 71 -32.19 18.00 9.02
N GLU A 72 -31.91 19.08 9.72
CA GLU A 72 -32.73 20.30 9.68
C GLU A 72 -32.64 20.98 8.30
N LEU A 73 -31.44 21.06 7.73
CA LEU A 73 -31.24 21.61 6.38
C LEU A 73 -32.02 20.81 5.33
N ILE A 74 -31.95 19.45 5.42
CA ILE A 74 -32.68 18.55 4.51
C ILE A 74 -34.20 18.75 4.61
N LYS A 75 -34.72 18.92 5.82
CA LYS A 75 -36.16 19.19 6.03
C LYS A 75 -36.62 20.48 5.38
N GLU A 76 -35.71 21.45 5.33
CA GLU A 76 -35.95 22.78 4.72
C GLU A 76 -35.61 22.83 3.20
N ASP A 77 -35.39 21.66 2.58
CA ASP A 77 -35.02 21.52 1.16
C ASP A 77 -33.69 22.26 0.80
N ILE A 78 -32.81 22.44 1.77
CA ILE A 78 -31.47 23.00 1.56
C ILE A 78 -30.51 21.90 1.22
N GLU A 79 -29.80 22.06 0.12
CA GLU A 79 -28.81 21.09 -0.35
C GLU A 79 -27.68 20.92 0.66
N VAL A 80 -27.36 19.67 0.99
CA VAL A 80 -26.25 19.30 1.87
C VAL A 80 -25.25 18.39 1.16
N GLN A 81 -24.01 18.47 1.55
CA GLN A 81 -22.99 17.55 1.06
C GLN A 81 -23.22 16.17 1.70
N LEU A 82 -23.45 15.17 0.85
CA LEU A 82 -23.62 13.76 1.25
C LEU A 82 -22.29 13.02 1.18
N ALA A 83 -22.03 12.19 2.16
CA ALA A 83 -20.91 11.24 2.14
C ALA A 83 -21.30 9.99 1.31
N PRO A 84 -20.31 9.20 0.83
CA PRO A 84 -20.61 7.92 0.24
C PRO A 84 -21.44 7.04 1.17
N GLY A 85 -22.50 6.45 0.64
CA GLY A 85 -23.47 5.67 1.44
C GLY A 85 -24.63 6.51 1.99
N GLU A 86 -24.59 7.82 1.89
CA GLU A 86 -25.69 8.67 2.32
C GLU A 86 -26.56 9.09 1.13
N TYR A 87 -27.86 9.20 1.38
CA TYR A 87 -28.85 9.72 0.45
C TYR A 87 -30.04 10.34 1.19
N VAL A 88 -30.81 11.17 0.51
CA VAL A 88 -32.00 11.79 1.06
C VAL A 88 -33.24 11.13 0.44
N GLU A 89 -34.14 10.68 1.30
CA GLU A 89 -35.44 10.15 0.89
C GLU A 89 -36.51 10.67 1.86
N ASP A 90 -37.59 11.23 1.32
CA ASP A 90 -38.68 11.81 2.09
C ASP A 90 -38.22 12.84 3.14
N LYS A 91 -37.29 13.73 2.74
CA LYS A 91 -36.70 14.75 3.63
C LYS A 91 -35.98 14.17 4.86
N LYS A 92 -35.46 12.99 4.75
CA LYS A 92 -34.68 12.33 5.80
C LYS A 92 -33.34 11.87 5.23
N LEU A 93 -32.29 12.10 6.00
CA LEU A 93 -30.99 11.54 5.73
C LEU A 93 -31.02 10.04 6.03
N LYS A 94 -30.66 9.23 5.04
CA LYS A 94 -30.47 7.79 5.18
C LYS A 94 -29.00 7.45 4.93
N SER A 95 -28.53 6.38 5.56
CA SER A 95 -27.16 5.90 5.38
C SER A 95 -27.15 4.39 5.28
N ILE A 96 -26.41 3.89 4.29
CA ILE A 96 -26.14 2.46 4.09
C ILE A 96 -24.65 2.27 4.30
N PRO A 97 -24.24 1.47 5.32
CA PRO A 97 -22.83 1.26 5.60
C PRO A 97 -22.12 0.56 4.43
N GLN A 98 -20.87 0.94 4.18
CA GLN A 98 -20.05 0.31 3.16
C GLN A 98 -19.75 -1.15 3.54
N PRO A 99 -20.10 -2.13 2.67
CA PRO A 99 -19.88 -3.56 2.98
C PRO A 99 -18.40 -3.93 3.03
N SER A 100 -17.57 -3.36 2.15
CA SER A 100 -16.12 -3.51 2.17
C SER A 100 -15.44 -2.35 1.45
N SER A 101 -14.12 -2.20 1.60
CA SER A 101 -13.32 -1.17 0.93
C SER A 101 -13.31 -1.28 -0.61
N TYR A 102 -13.81 -2.37 -1.16
CA TYR A 102 -13.90 -2.60 -2.60
C TYR A 102 -15.21 -2.14 -3.23
N HIS A 103 -16.18 -1.73 -2.41
CA HIS A 103 -17.46 -1.24 -2.90
C HIS A 103 -17.40 0.27 -3.18
N THR A 104 -18.01 0.67 -4.26
CA THR A 104 -18.15 2.07 -4.67
C THR A 104 -19.62 2.49 -4.57
N TRP A 105 -19.87 3.66 -4.00
CA TRP A 105 -21.22 4.19 -3.85
C TRP A 105 -21.80 4.64 -5.19
N ASN A 106 -22.96 4.10 -5.54
CA ASN A 106 -23.73 4.53 -6.69
C ASN A 106 -24.79 5.54 -6.23
N THR A 107 -24.60 6.79 -6.58
CA THR A 107 -25.49 7.90 -6.19
C THR A 107 -26.84 7.87 -6.90
N VAL A 108 -26.99 7.12 -7.97
CA VAL A 108 -28.24 7.03 -8.75
C VAL A 108 -29.14 5.93 -8.18
N THR A 109 -28.56 4.77 -7.89
CA THR A 109 -29.33 3.60 -7.39
C THR A 109 -29.38 3.54 -5.88
N HIS A 110 -28.58 4.36 -5.18
CA HIS A 110 -28.37 4.34 -3.73
C HIS A 110 -27.95 2.93 -3.25
N THR A 111 -27.02 2.32 -3.97
CA THR A 111 -26.47 0.99 -3.66
C THR A 111 -24.94 1.05 -3.65
N TRP A 112 -24.35 0.09 -2.96
CA TRP A 112 -22.92 -0.17 -3.03
C TRP A 112 -22.64 -1.17 -4.15
N ASP A 113 -22.06 -0.69 -5.25
CA ASP A 113 -21.67 -1.51 -6.39
C ASP A 113 -20.24 -2.03 -6.21
N ILE A 114 -19.96 -3.20 -6.77
CA ILE A 114 -18.63 -3.80 -6.77
C ILE A 114 -18.26 -4.29 -8.18
N ASP A 115 -17.08 -3.93 -8.63
CA ASP A 115 -16.46 -4.54 -9.80
C ASP A 115 -15.57 -5.72 -9.35
N MET A 116 -16.12 -6.91 -9.38
CA MET A 116 -15.41 -8.14 -9.00
C MET A 116 -14.17 -8.41 -9.86
N GLU A 117 -14.16 -8.00 -11.13
CA GLU A 117 -12.96 -8.19 -11.96
C GLU A 117 -11.84 -7.24 -11.58
N ASP A 118 -12.15 -6.02 -11.18
CA ASP A 118 -11.17 -5.08 -10.62
C ASP A 118 -10.61 -5.58 -9.29
N VAL A 119 -11.46 -6.07 -8.40
CA VAL A 119 -11.04 -6.68 -7.13
C VAL A 119 -10.12 -7.87 -7.38
N LYS A 120 -10.50 -8.80 -8.26
CA LYS A 120 -9.67 -9.95 -8.66
C LYS A 120 -8.33 -9.51 -9.24
N ARG A 121 -8.30 -8.42 -10.02
CA ARG A 121 -7.05 -7.83 -10.55
C ARG A 121 -6.14 -7.35 -9.43
N THR A 122 -6.69 -6.67 -8.44
CA THR A 122 -5.96 -6.19 -7.25
C THR A 122 -5.35 -7.37 -6.48
N PHE A 123 -6.11 -8.44 -6.26
CA PHE A 123 -5.60 -9.63 -5.59
C PHE A 123 -4.52 -10.35 -6.41
N ARG A 124 -4.68 -10.45 -7.74
CA ARG A 124 -3.63 -10.99 -8.61
C ARG A 124 -2.33 -10.18 -8.52
N HIS A 125 -2.44 -8.84 -8.48
CA HIS A 125 -1.28 -7.97 -8.31
C HIS A 125 -0.60 -8.22 -6.96
N LYS A 126 -1.36 -8.21 -5.86
CA LYS A 126 -0.85 -8.51 -4.50
C LYS A 126 -0.09 -9.85 -4.45
N PHE A 127 -0.65 -10.91 -5.01
CA PHE A 127 0.03 -12.21 -5.01
C PHE A 127 1.21 -12.27 -5.98
N ARG A 128 1.22 -11.46 -7.05
CA ARG A 128 2.38 -11.30 -7.92
C ARG A 128 3.55 -10.66 -7.18
N GLU A 129 3.32 -9.65 -6.36
CA GLU A 129 4.36 -9.05 -5.52
C GLU A 129 4.96 -10.09 -4.56
N ILE A 130 4.12 -10.90 -3.93
CA ILE A 130 4.59 -12.01 -3.08
C ILE A 130 5.40 -13.02 -3.91
N LEU A 131 4.96 -13.37 -5.11
CA LEU A 131 5.70 -14.24 -6.02
C LEU A 131 7.10 -13.69 -6.29
N LEU A 132 7.20 -12.42 -6.68
CA LEU A 132 8.48 -11.77 -6.98
C LEU A 132 9.41 -11.76 -5.78
N ASP A 133 8.89 -11.47 -4.59
CA ASP A 133 9.67 -11.56 -3.35
C ASP A 133 10.18 -13.00 -3.10
N LYS A 134 9.32 -14.00 -3.30
CA LYS A 134 9.72 -15.41 -3.15
C LYS A 134 10.71 -15.87 -4.22
N MET A 135 10.64 -15.35 -5.43
CA MET A 135 11.56 -15.66 -6.51
C MET A 135 12.92 -14.97 -6.31
N PHE A 136 12.88 -13.66 -6.10
CA PHE A 136 14.06 -12.78 -6.13
C PHE A 136 14.45 -12.24 -4.73
N GLY A 137 13.80 -12.70 -3.68
CA GLY A 137 14.22 -12.44 -2.30
C GLY A 137 15.58 -13.09 -1.99
N SER A 138 16.28 -12.56 -1.00
CA SER A 138 17.57 -13.08 -0.58
C SER A 138 17.52 -14.58 -0.21
N TYR A 139 18.64 -15.25 -0.39
CA TYR A 139 18.81 -16.67 -0.05
C TYR A 139 19.97 -16.83 0.93
N GLU A 140 19.72 -17.48 2.05
CA GLU A 140 20.75 -17.80 3.04
C GLU A 140 21.30 -19.19 2.82
N HIS A 141 22.64 -19.29 2.79
CA HIS A 141 23.35 -20.55 2.71
C HIS A 141 24.64 -20.48 3.54
N ASN A 142 24.82 -21.40 4.47
CA ASN A 142 25.99 -21.46 5.36
C ASN A 142 26.31 -20.12 6.05
N GLY A 143 25.28 -19.42 6.55
CA GLY A 143 25.42 -18.12 7.23
C GLY A 143 25.77 -16.94 6.31
N LYS A 144 25.78 -17.15 5.00
CA LYS A 144 25.97 -16.09 4.00
C LYS A 144 24.65 -15.78 3.30
N VAL A 145 24.37 -14.50 3.09
CA VAL A 145 23.13 -14.07 2.44
C VAL A 145 23.42 -13.65 1.00
N PHE A 146 22.87 -14.38 0.07
CA PHE A 146 23.02 -14.16 -1.37
C PHE A 146 21.92 -13.25 -1.88
N GLN A 147 22.28 -12.35 -2.78
CA GLN A 147 21.34 -11.64 -3.60
C GLN A 147 20.85 -12.57 -4.70
N MET A 148 19.53 -12.58 -4.97
CA MET A 148 18.92 -13.47 -5.96
C MET A 148 18.07 -12.65 -6.92
N GLN A 149 18.72 -11.79 -7.70
CA GLN A 149 18.07 -10.99 -8.73
C GLN A 149 18.19 -11.65 -10.11
N GLU A 150 17.49 -11.12 -11.09
CA GLU A 150 17.45 -11.68 -12.44
C GLU A 150 18.84 -11.76 -13.09
N TYR A 151 19.71 -10.77 -12.88
CA TYR A 151 21.07 -10.82 -13.39
C TYR A 151 21.99 -11.80 -12.63
N ASP A 152 21.68 -12.12 -11.37
CA ASP A 152 22.42 -13.15 -10.62
C ASP A 152 22.17 -14.53 -11.22
N GLU A 153 20.95 -14.79 -11.73
CA GLU A 153 20.63 -16.02 -12.46
C GLU A 153 21.59 -16.24 -13.63
N ILE A 154 21.86 -15.19 -14.42
CA ILE A 154 22.80 -15.25 -15.55
C ILE A 154 24.20 -15.65 -15.07
N ASN A 155 24.65 -15.10 -13.95
CA ASN A 155 25.96 -15.40 -13.39
C ASN A 155 26.05 -16.84 -12.90
N PHE A 156 25.02 -17.35 -12.22
CA PHE A 156 24.96 -18.76 -11.83
C PHE A 156 24.93 -19.71 -13.04
N ILE A 157 24.17 -19.37 -14.09
CA ILE A 157 24.14 -20.12 -15.34
C ILE A 157 25.52 -20.15 -16.00
N ARG A 158 26.21 -19.02 -16.06
CA ARG A 158 27.60 -18.95 -16.62
C ARG A 158 28.56 -19.85 -15.87
N VAL A 159 28.54 -19.81 -14.52
CA VAL A 159 29.37 -20.70 -13.70
C VAL A 159 29.05 -22.16 -13.98
N LYS A 160 27.76 -22.53 -14.05
CA LYS A 160 27.35 -23.90 -14.36
C LYS A 160 27.81 -24.34 -15.75
N MET A 161 27.56 -23.52 -16.77
CA MET A 161 27.95 -23.82 -18.15
C MET A 161 29.48 -23.96 -18.28
N ALA A 162 30.24 -23.03 -17.69
CA ALA A 162 31.70 -23.10 -17.71
C ALA A 162 32.22 -24.39 -17.06
N LEU A 163 31.62 -24.81 -15.93
CA LEU A 163 31.99 -26.06 -15.29
C LEU A 163 31.61 -27.32 -16.11
N ASP A 164 30.44 -27.31 -16.75
CA ASP A 164 30.02 -28.44 -17.59
C ASP A 164 30.91 -28.54 -18.81
N ILE A 165 31.21 -27.44 -19.49
CA ILE A 165 32.13 -27.37 -20.64
C ILE A 165 33.54 -27.79 -20.21
N ALA A 166 34.10 -27.12 -19.19
CA ALA A 166 35.47 -27.41 -18.74
C ALA A 166 35.63 -28.84 -18.25
N GLY A 167 34.57 -29.50 -17.79
CA GLY A 167 34.61 -30.93 -17.40
C GLY A 167 34.66 -31.90 -18.58
N GLU A 168 34.40 -31.43 -19.81
CA GLU A 168 34.41 -32.18 -21.06
C GLU A 168 35.59 -31.82 -21.97
N ILE A 169 36.33 -30.76 -21.65
CA ILE A 169 37.48 -30.29 -22.43
C ILE A 169 38.68 -31.23 -22.17
N GLU A 170 39.32 -31.67 -23.22
CA GLU A 170 40.53 -32.47 -23.18
C GLU A 170 41.83 -31.60 -23.36
N ASP A 171 41.68 -30.33 -23.77
CA ASP A 171 42.76 -29.40 -23.93
C ASP A 171 42.99 -28.54 -22.68
N TYR A 172 44.23 -28.47 -22.21
CA TYR A 172 44.57 -27.73 -20.99
C TYR A 172 44.43 -26.21 -21.19
N ASP A 173 44.80 -25.67 -22.37
CA ASP A 173 44.78 -24.24 -22.61
C ASP A 173 43.34 -23.70 -22.67
N GLU A 174 42.42 -24.49 -23.21
CA GLU A 174 40.98 -24.18 -23.16
C GLU A 174 40.44 -24.20 -21.73
N ILE A 175 40.83 -25.12 -20.90
CA ILE A 175 40.46 -25.17 -19.48
C ILE A 175 40.97 -23.93 -18.75
N LYS A 176 42.24 -23.55 -19.02
CA LYS A 176 42.86 -22.37 -18.43
C LYS A 176 42.09 -21.12 -18.81
N GLN A 177 41.74 -20.96 -20.09
CA GLN A 177 40.94 -19.81 -20.55
C GLN A 177 39.57 -19.77 -19.85
N ALA A 178 38.89 -20.90 -19.75
CA ALA A 178 37.57 -20.94 -19.07
C ALA A 178 37.67 -20.56 -17.57
N LEU A 179 38.77 -20.91 -16.88
CA LEU A 179 39.02 -20.47 -15.51
C LEU A 179 39.33 -18.98 -15.39
N ASP A 180 40.17 -18.45 -16.32
CA ASP A 180 40.44 -17.02 -16.38
C ASP A 180 39.16 -16.20 -16.63
N ASP A 181 38.25 -16.66 -17.47
CA ASP A 181 36.93 -16.06 -17.72
C ASP A 181 36.04 -16.07 -16.49
N LEU A 182 36.23 -17.03 -15.59
CA LEU A 182 35.55 -17.11 -14.28
C LEU A 182 36.28 -16.30 -13.18
N GLY A 183 37.36 -15.59 -13.52
CA GLY A 183 38.17 -14.82 -12.58
C GLY A 183 38.99 -15.71 -11.62
N ILE A 184 39.33 -16.94 -12.03
CA ILE A 184 40.12 -17.88 -11.25
C ILE A 184 41.53 -17.98 -11.89
N PRO A 185 42.54 -17.26 -11.35
CA PRO A 185 43.86 -17.27 -11.90
C PRO A 185 44.52 -18.65 -11.74
N VAL A 186 45.14 -19.17 -12.81
CA VAL A 186 45.83 -20.45 -12.81
C VAL A 186 47.33 -20.23 -12.58
N ASP A 187 47.76 -20.46 -11.34
CA ASP A 187 49.15 -20.48 -10.98
C ASP A 187 49.82 -21.87 -11.29
N ALA A 188 51.13 -21.95 -11.11
CA ALA A 188 51.87 -23.19 -11.38
C ALA A 188 51.42 -24.40 -10.55
N GLU A 189 50.93 -24.18 -9.31
CA GLU A 189 50.43 -25.26 -8.44
C GLU A 189 49.08 -25.78 -8.97
N LEU A 190 48.14 -24.85 -9.29
CA LEU A 190 46.84 -25.21 -9.84
C LEU A 190 46.98 -25.85 -11.22
N GLU A 191 47.92 -25.39 -12.07
CA GLU A 191 48.26 -26.01 -13.36
C GLU A 191 48.62 -27.50 -13.19
N GLY A 192 49.50 -27.77 -12.23
CA GLY A 192 49.91 -29.18 -11.93
C GLY A 192 48.70 -30.02 -11.48
N LYS A 193 47.83 -29.50 -10.65
CA LYS A 193 46.62 -30.17 -10.20
C LYS A 193 45.64 -30.43 -11.35
N ILE A 194 45.45 -29.48 -12.25
CA ILE A 194 44.60 -29.62 -13.44
C ILE A 194 45.10 -30.74 -14.33
N LYS A 195 46.39 -30.70 -14.71
CA LYS A 195 47.01 -31.71 -15.57
C LYS A 195 46.92 -33.12 -14.96
N MET A 196 47.09 -33.26 -13.63
CA MET A 196 46.90 -34.50 -12.92
C MET A 196 45.44 -34.95 -12.93
N ALA A 197 44.50 -34.03 -12.68
CA ALA A 197 43.06 -34.32 -12.63
C ALA A 197 42.53 -34.76 -14.01
N MET A 198 43.03 -34.17 -15.09
CA MET A 198 42.74 -34.60 -16.46
C MET A 198 43.17 -36.05 -16.69
N LYS A 199 44.38 -36.40 -16.31
CA LYS A 199 44.94 -37.78 -16.47
C LYS A 199 44.16 -38.80 -15.63
N THR A 200 43.59 -38.42 -14.51
CA THR A 200 42.90 -39.31 -13.56
C THR A 200 41.38 -39.27 -13.70
N GLY A 201 40.81 -38.51 -14.63
CA GLY A 201 39.35 -38.35 -14.78
C GLY A 201 38.67 -37.60 -13.64
N LYS A 202 39.44 -36.86 -12.81
CA LYS A 202 38.94 -36.13 -11.64
C LYS A 202 38.78 -34.62 -11.88
N LEU A 203 38.89 -34.16 -13.15
CA LEU A 203 38.84 -32.75 -13.49
C LEU A 203 37.59 -32.08 -12.95
N LYS A 204 36.42 -32.64 -13.20
CA LYS A 204 35.15 -32.06 -12.73
C LYS A 204 35.06 -31.90 -11.19
N GLN A 205 35.69 -32.83 -10.45
CA GLN A 205 35.77 -32.78 -8.99
C GLN A 205 36.71 -31.66 -8.53
N LEU A 206 37.87 -31.51 -9.17
CA LEU A 206 38.82 -30.43 -8.92
C LEU A 206 38.17 -29.07 -9.20
N LEU A 207 37.60 -28.90 -10.37
CA LEU A 207 36.96 -27.63 -10.76
C LEU A 207 35.88 -27.21 -9.76
N LYS A 208 35.02 -28.12 -9.31
CA LYS A 208 34.01 -27.84 -8.27
C LYS A 208 34.60 -27.35 -6.96
N SER A 209 35.82 -27.74 -6.62
CA SER A 209 36.48 -27.32 -5.38
C SER A 209 37.17 -25.98 -5.45
N LEU A 210 37.31 -25.41 -6.66
CA LEU A 210 38.00 -24.11 -6.84
C LEU A 210 37.18 -22.96 -6.27
N PRO A 211 37.82 -22.08 -5.49
CA PRO A 211 37.15 -20.90 -4.94
C PRO A 211 37.04 -19.80 -6.01
N THR A 212 35.96 -19.10 -6.00
CA THR A 212 35.78 -17.84 -6.72
C THR A 212 35.26 -16.76 -5.79
N GLN A 213 35.38 -15.51 -6.22
CA GLN A 213 34.88 -14.37 -5.48
C GLN A 213 33.43 -14.09 -5.85
N TRP A 214 32.56 -14.00 -4.85
CA TRP A 214 31.15 -13.74 -5.08
C TRP A 214 30.65 -12.59 -4.19
N ARG A 215 29.89 -11.65 -4.78
CA ARG A 215 29.30 -10.55 -4.04
C ARG A 215 28.04 -11.02 -3.29
N LEU A 216 27.99 -10.74 -2.01
CA LEU A 216 26.83 -11.00 -1.15
C LEU A 216 25.84 -9.83 -1.14
N LYS A 217 24.68 -10.03 -0.53
CA LYS A 217 23.61 -9.03 -0.43
C LYS A 217 24.05 -7.72 0.23
N ASP A 218 24.92 -7.78 1.21
CA ASP A 218 25.51 -6.63 1.94
C ASP A 218 26.66 -5.94 1.19
N ASN A 219 26.90 -6.33 -0.06
CA ASN A 219 28.02 -5.91 -0.91
C ASN A 219 29.40 -6.41 -0.44
N SER A 220 29.51 -7.22 0.59
CA SER A 220 30.76 -7.90 0.93
C SER A 220 31.10 -8.93 -0.14
N ILE A 221 32.38 -9.30 -0.22
CA ILE A 221 32.86 -10.33 -1.13
C ILE A 221 33.23 -11.57 -0.32
N ALA A 222 32.67 -12.71 -0.70
CA ALA A 222 32.96 -14.00 -0.09
C ALA A 222 33.69 -14.92 -1.06
N SER A 223 34.65 -15.68 -0.56
CA SER A 223 35.24 -16.80 -1.28
C SER A 223 34.31 -18.00 -1.16
N ILE A 224 33.86 -18.55 -2.30
CA ILE A 224 32.88 -19.64 -2.38
C ILE A 224 33.34 -20.60 -3.48
N SER A 225 33.21 -21.90 -3.24
CA SER A 225 33.59 -22.88 -4.28
C SER A 225 32.56 -22.88 -5.42
N LEU A 226 33.02 -23.17 -6.63
CA LEU A 226 32.13 -23.28 -7.80
C LEU A 226 31.05 -24.35 -7.60
N GLY A 227 31.37 -25.44 -6.89
CA GLY A 227 30.41 -26.50 -6.54
C GLY A 227 29.33 -26.02 -5.58
N GLU A 228 29.70 -25.16 -4.62
CA GLU A 228 28.75 -24.55 -3.67
C GLU A 228 27.83 -23.57 -4.37
N LEU A 229 28.35 -22.74 -5.29
CA LEU A 229 27.53 -21.85 -6.12
C LEU A 229 26.48 -22.62 -6.93
N ILE A 230 26.84 -23.78 -7.49
CA ILE A 230 25.88 -24.63 -8.20
C ILE A 230 24.79 -25.18 -7.25
N GLN A 231 25.14 -25.56 -6.02
CA GLN A 231 24.16 -26.02 -5.04
C GLN A 231 23.18 -24.90 -4.65
N ILE A 232 23.69 -23.68 -4.46
CA ILE A 232 22.89 -22.49 -4.20
C ILE A 232 21.93 -22.25 -5.35
N TYR A 233 22.41 -22.27 -6.60
CA TYR A 233 21.61 -22.09 -7.80
C TYR A 233 20.47 -23.12 -7.91
N PHE A 234 20.76 -24.42 -7.72
CA PHE A 234 19.71 -25.43 -7.77
C PHE A 234 18.69 -25.30 -6.64
N SER A 235 19.12 -24.88 -5.47
CA SER A 235 18.21 -24.66 -4.35
C SER A 235 17.30 -23.45 -4.62
N TRP A 236 17.85 -22.39 -5.23
CA TRP A 236 17.08 -21.25 -5.67
C TRP A 236 16.08 -21.59 -6.78
N ILE A 237 16.50 -22.32 -7.83
CA ILE A 237 15.58 -22.77 -8.90
C ILE A 237 14.42 -23.57 -8.32
N ARG A 238 14.66 -24.48 -7.37
CA ARG A 238 13.58 -25.23 -6.72
C ARG A 238 12.61 -24.31 -5.98
N ARG A 239 13.12 -23.25 -5.32
CA ARG A 239 12.30 -22.23 -4.67
C ARG A 239 11.44 -21.49 -5.70
N VAL A 240 12.04 -21.03 -6.80
CA VAL A 240 11.35 -20.33 -7.90
C VAL A 240 10.23 -21.20 -8.48
N MET A 241 10.52 -22.44 -8.84
CA MET A 241 9.53 -23.37 -9.39
C MET A 241 8.38 -23.64 -8.41
N SER A 242 8.69 -23.80 -7.12
CA SER A 242 7.68 -23.98 -6.07
C SER A 242 6.79 -22.74 -5.95
N ALA A 243 7.38 -21.54 -5.92
CA ALA A 243 6.64 -20.29 -5.86
C ALA A 243 5.73 -20.09 -7.08
N GLN A 244 6.23 -20.36 -8.29
CA GLN A 244 5.43 -20.29 -9.52
C GLN A 244 4.26 -21.26 -9.53
N LYS A 245 4.47 -22.48 -9.06
CA LYS A 245 3.40 -23.49 -8.92
C LYS A 245 2.31 -23.01 -7.96
N LYS A 246 2.70 -22.46 -6.79
CA LYS A 246 1.76 -21.87 -5.83
C LYS A 246 0.98 -20.70 -6.45
N TYR A 247 1.66 -19.77 -7.11
CA TYR A 247 1.02 -18.63 -7.77
C TYR A 247 0.01 -19.07 -8.82
N THR A 248 0.34 -20.07 -9.63
CA THR A 248 -0.59 -20.64 -10.62
C THR A 248 -1.85 -21.20 -9.96
N ALA A 249 -1.70 -21.91 -8.85
CA ALA A 249 -2.84 -22.44 -8.08
C ALA A 249 -3.69 -21.31 -7.47
N ILE A 250 -3.04 -20.26 -6.92
CA ILE A 250 -3.71 -19.08 -6.36
C ILE A 250 -4.48 -18.34 -7.45
N THR A 251 -3.87 -18.07 -8.61
CA THR A 251 -4.53 -17.36 -9.71
C THR A 251 -5.69 -18.13 -10.27
N LYS A 252 -5.64 -19.46 -10.27
CA LYS A 252 -6.79 -20.31 -10.61
C LYS A 252 -7.94 -20.10 -9.60
N LYS A 253 -7.65 -20.18 -8.29
CA LYS A 253 -8.65 -19.92 -7.24
C LYS A 253 -9.29 -18.53 -7.40
N ILE A 254 -8.48 -17.47 -7.60
CA ILE A 254 -8.98 -16.09 -7.79
C ILE A 254 -9.98 -16.01 -8.97
N ARG A 255 -9.80 -16.77 -10.03
CA ARG A 255 -10.74 -16.78 -11.17
C ARG A 255 -12.08 -17.42 -10.80
N GLU A 256 -12.07 -18.44 -9.97
CA GLU A 256 -13.23 -19.29 -9.64
C GLU A 256 -14.12 -18.68 -8.55
N VAL A 257 -13.61 -17.80 -7.70
CA VAL A 257 -14.39 -17.19 -6.61
C VAL A 257 -15.33 -16.09 -7.12
N SER A 258 -16.42 -15.89 -6.39
CA SER A 258 -17.47 -14.95 -6.75
C SER A 258 -17.71 -13.84 -5.72
N THR A 259 -17.13 -13.95 -4.50
CA THR A 259 -17.31 -12.98 -3.42
C THR A 259 -15.99 -12.43 -2.91
N VAL A 260 -16.05 -11.28 -2.23
CA VAL A 260 -14.88 -10.65 -1.61
C VAL A 260 -14.34 -11.51 -0.48
N GLU A 261 -15.20 -12.08 0.33
CA GLU A 261 -14.84 -12.93 1.46
C GLU A 261 -14.07 -14.17 1.00
N GLU A 262 -14.48 -14.77 -0.10
CA GLU A 262 -13.74 -15.89 -0.72
C GLU A 262 -12.35 -15.45 -1.20
N LEU A 263 -12.22 -14.23 -1.78
CA LEU A 263 -10.93 -13.68 -2.18
C LEU A 263 -10.01 -13.42 -0.99
N GLU A 264 -10.54 -12.82 0.08
CA GLU A 264 -9.80 -12.53 1.32
C GLU A 264 -9.34 -13.80 2.05
N ALA A 265 -10.07 -14.89 1.89
CA ALA A 265 -9.69 -16.19 2.43
C ALA A 265 -8.50 -16.84 1.71
N ILE A 266 -8.15 -16.39 0.49
CA ILE A 266 -7.00 -16.90 -0.25
C ILE A 266 -5.71 -16.41 0.39
N LYS A 267 -4.82 -17.34 0.76
CA LYS A 267 -3.52 -17.04 1.37
C LYS A 267 -2.38 -17.67 0.57
N TRP A 268 -1.20 -17.17 0.79
CA TRP A 268 0.05 -17.72 0.24
C TRP A 268 0.67 -18.71 1.24
N ASP A 269 0.07 -19.81 1.52
CA ASP A 269 0.62 -20.80 2.47
C ASP A 269 1.67 -21.73 1.83
#